data_79743639ebc7ec058dade1981d9b5651
#
_entry.id   79743639ebc7ec058dade1981d9b5651
#
_cell.length_a   1.000
_cell.length_b   1.000
_cell.length_c   1.000
_cell.angle_alpha   90.00
_cell.angle_beta   90.00
_cell.angle_gamma   90.00
#
_symmetry.space_group_name_H-M   'P 1'
#
loop_
_entity.id
_entity.type
_entity.pdbx_description
1 polymer ?
#
loop_
_entity_poly.entity_id
_entity_poly.type
_entity_poly.pdbx_seq_one_letter_code
_entity_poly.pdbx_strand_id
1 'polypeptide(L)'
;MPDQSGRTFVVTGANSGLGLHTAKALVAKGAHVVLACRDAAKADAAREEVQGEAATGTSEVRLLDLSDLHSVRSFASDLGDRPVDVLINNAGIMAVPLGRTAQGFESQFGTNVLGHFLLTALLAPRLTDRVVWLSSAVHRNGEIDLDDLNWERRPYSPWKAYGQSKLADLMLAYEMQRRLTRSGSRLRSMAAHPGYSATNLQSHTRTWQDQVMGLFNKVPFIAQPAEMGALPTLFAATVPDLAGGTYVGPDGFMEAQGHPRPVGSSARSHDAQLAAALWTRCEELTGQPFEI
;
A
#
# COMPACT_ATOMS: atom_id res chain seq x y z
N MET A 1 19.05 6.68 -2.58
CA MET A 1 18.71 5.50 -1.75
C MET A 1 19.99 4.85 -1.28
N PRO A 2 20.15 4.55 0.03
CA PRO A 2 21.33 3.85 0.57
C PRO A 2 21.39 2.40 0.08
N ASP A 3 22.53 1.74 0.32
CA ASP A 3 22.69 0.29 0.10
C ASP A 3 21.67 -0.50 0.93
N GLN A 4 21.09 -1.55 0.33
CA GLN A 4 20.06 -2.41 0.92
C GLN A 4 20.52 -3.88 1.00
N SER A 5 21.80 -4.13 0.82
CA SER A 5 22.37 -5.49 0.89
C SER A 5 22.04 -6.16 2.24
N GLY A 6 21.66 -7.42 2.19
CA GLY A 6 21.28 -8.21 3.36
C GLY A 6 19.89 -7.92 3.94
N ARG A 7 19.11 -7.03 3.33
CA ARG A 7 17.75 -6.70 3.77
C ARG A 7 16.71 -7.40 2.90
N THR A 8 15.63 -7.85 3.53
CA THR A 8 14.48 -8.49 2.89
C THR A 8 13.27 -7.54 2.87
N PHE A 9 12.73 -7.36 1.67
CA PHE A 9 11.52 -6.55 1.43
C PHE A 9 10.39 -7.43 0.91
N VAL A 10 9.18 -7.24 1.40
CA VAL A 10 7.96 -7.77 0.81
C VAL A 10 7.21 -6.62 0.15
N VAL A 11 6.97 -6.71 -1.17
CA VAL A 11 6.25 -5.68 -1.93
C VAL A 11 4.98 -6.27 -2.53
N THR A 12 3.82 -5.80 -2.08
CA THR A 12 2.54 -6.25 -2.65
C THR A 12 2.26 -5.55 -3.98
N GLY A 13 1.72 -6.29 -4.96
CA GLY A 13 1.44 -5.77 -6.30
C GLY A 13 2.69 -5.38 -7.08
N ALA A 14 3.78 -6.10 -6.87
CA ALA A 14 5.10 -5.81 -7.46
C ALA A 14 5.24 -6.16 -8.95
N ASN A 15 4.18 -6.66 -9.59
CA ASN A 15 4.22 -7.08 -11.00
C ASN A 15 3.89 -5.97 -12.01
N SER A 16 3.62 -4.76 -11.56
CA SER A 16 3.33 -3.63 -12.46
C SER A 16 3.42 -2.28 -11.75
N GLY A 17 3.48 -1.20 -12.52
CA GLY A 17 3.38 0.18 -12.04
C GLY A 17 4.36 0.51 -10.91
N LEU A 18 3.86 1.16 -9.86
CA LEU A 18 4.68 1.61 -8.73
C LEU A 18 5.42 0.47 -8.02
N GLY A 19 4.73 -0.68 -7.82
CA GLY A 19 5.30 -1.83 -7.14
C GLY A 19 6.48 -2.43 -7.90
N LEU A 20 6.39 -2.50 -9.22
CA LEU A 20 7.47 -2.98 -10.09
C LEU A 20 8.70 -2.06 -10.03
N HIS A 21 8.49 -0.73 -10.19
CA HIS A 21 9.59 0.23 -10.08
C HIS A 21 10.21 0.27 -8.68
N THR A 22 9.38 0.10 -7.63
CA THR A 22 9.88 -0.05 -6.25
C THR A 22 10.76 -1.28 -6.12
N ALA A 23 10.32 -2.44 -6.62
CA ALA A 23 11.09 -3.70 -6.57
C ALA A 23 12.41 -3.58 -7.35
N LYS A 24 12.37 -3.05 -8.58
CA LYS A 24 13.58 -2.81 -9.41
C LYS A 24 14.62 -1.96 -8.66
N ALA A 25 14.19 -0.84 -8.11
CA ALA A 25 15.09 0.06 -7.39
C ALA A 25 15.69 -0.58 -6.13
N LEU A 26 14.93 -1.40 -5.40
CA LEU A 26 15.42 -2.11 -4.22
C LEU A 26 16.43 -3.19 -4.59
N VAL A 27 16.11 -4.02 -5.60
CA VAL A 27 17.02 -5.09 -6.06
C VAL A 27 18.31 -4.49 -6.64
N ALA A 28 18.22 -3.38 -7.39
CA ALA A 28 19.39 -2.66 -7.88
C ALA A 28 20.32 -2.11 -6.76
N LYS A 29 19.80 -2.01 -5.52
CA LYS A 29 20.54 -1.61 -4.32
C LYS A 29 20.89 -2.77 -3.39
N GLY A 30 20.86 -4.00 -3.89
CA GLY A 30 21.33 -5.19 -3.19
C GLY A 30 20.29 -5.88 -2.32
N ALA A 31 19.04 -5.42 -2.28
CA ALA A 31 17.99 -6.04 -1.49
C ALA A 31 17.59 -7.44 -2.00
N HIS A 32 17.08 -8.27 -1.10
CA HIS A 32 16.23 -9.40 -1.45
C HIS A 32 14.75 -8.95 -1.44
N VAL A 33 14.05 -9.10 -2.59
CA VAL A 33 12.67 -8.63 -2.73
C VAL A 33 11.72 -9.78 -3.03
N VAL A 34 10.73 -9.98 -2.16
CA VAL A 34 9.59 -10.87 -2.37
C VAL A 34 8.53 -10.11 -3.16
N LEU A 35 8.33 -10.51 -4.42
CA LEU A 35 7.30 -9.98 -5.31
C LEU A 35 5.98 -10.67 -4.97
N ALA A 36 5.15 -10.03 -4.12
CA ALA A 36 3.87 -10.57 -3.70
C ALA A 36 2.78 -10.17 -4.69
N CYS A 37 2.35 -11.09 -5.56
CA CYS A 37 1.50 -10.82 -6.71
C CYS A 37 0.40 -11.87 -6.87
N ARG A 38 -0.75 -11.47 -7.43
CA ARG A 38 -1.88 -12.37 -7.63
C ARG A 38 -1.73 -13.30 -8.84
N ASP A 39 -1.18 -12.77 -9.93
CA ASP A 39 -1.08 -13.47 -11.23
C ASP A 39 0.34 -14.01 -11.40
N ALA A 40 0.48 -15.33 -11.44
CA ALA A 40 1.78 -15.99 -11.53
C ALA A 40 2.55 -15.63 -12.80
N ALA A 41 1.88 -15.64 -13.96
CA ALA A 41 2.55 -15.37 -15.23
C ALA A 41 3.09 -13.93 -15.32
N LYS A 42 2.29 -12.97 -14.84
CA LYS A 42 2.73 -11.57 -14.76
C LYS A 42 3.82 -11.36 -13.71
N ALA A 43 3.78 -12.12 -12.63
CA ALA A 43 4.79 -12.05 -11.58
C ALA A 43 6.14 -12.62 -12.04
N ASP A 44 6.14 -13.72 -12.80
CA ASP A 44 7.36 -14.30 -13.36
C ASP A 44 8.00 -13.36 -14.40
N ALA A 45 7.21 -12.76 -15.31
CA ALA A 45 7.68 -11.75 -16.23
C ALA A 45 8.28 -10.53 -15.51
N ALA A 46 7.61 -10.05 -14.45
CA ALA A 46 8.11 -8.95 -13.63
C ALA A 46 9.42 -9.33 -12.91
N ARG A 47 9.55 -10.58 -12.42
CA ARG A 47 10.77 -11.05 -11.79
C ARG A 47 11.95 -11.06 -12.77
N GLU A 48 11.73 -11.50 -14.00
CA GLU A 48 12.77 -11.44 -15.05
C GLU A 48 13.20 -10.00 -15.31
N GLU A 49 12.24 -9.07 -15.42
CA GLU A 49 12.52 -7.64 -15.60
C GLU A 49 13.28 -7.05 -14.40
N VAL A 50 12.86 -7.36 -13.17
CA VAL A 50 13.54 -6.90 -11.93
C VAL A 50 14.95 -7.46 -11.84
N GLN A 51 15.15 -8.74 -12.17
CA GLN A 51 16.45 -9.40 -12.04
C GLN A 51 17.42 -9.02 -13.17
N GLY A 52 16.90 -8.71 -14.37
CA GLY A 52 17.73 -8.31 -15.51
C GLY A 52 18.48 -6.99 -15.32
N GLU A 53 18.00 -6.12 -14.47
CA GLU A 53 18.64 -4.84 -14.11
C GLU A 53 19.51 -4.93 -12.83
N ALA A 54 19.51 -6.07 -12.15
CA ALA A 54 20.14 -6.21 -10.84
C ALA A 54 21.60 -6.60 -10.95
N ALA A 55 22.48 -5.80 -10.33
CA ALA A 55 23.90 -6.15 -10.20
C ALA A 55 24.16 -7.08 -8.98
N THR A 56 23.44 -6.94 -7.87
CA THR A 56 23.77 -7.61 -6.61
C THR A 56 22.56 -8.13 -5.82
N GLY A 57 21.36 -7.57 -5.99
CA GLY A 57 20.17 -7.99 -5.27
C GLY A 57 19.51 -9.21 -5.90
N THR A 58 18.52 -9.76 -5.21
CA THR A 58 17.78 -10.94 -5.64
C THR A 58 16.26 -10.72 -5.51
N SER A 59 15.49 -11.50 -6.26
CA SER A 59 14.03 -11.46 -6.16
C SER A 59 13.42 -12.87 -6.22
N GLU A 60 12.30 -13.05 -5.53
CA GLU A 60 11.47 -14.25 -5.62
C GLU A 60 9.99 -13.86 -5.79
N VAL A 61 9.22 -14.71 -6.46
CA VAL A 61 7.77 -14.56 -6.60
C VAL A 61 7.07 -15.37 -5.52
N ARG A 62 6.04 -14.77 -4.91
CA ARG A 62 5.09 -15.46 -4.02
C ARG A 62 3.68 -15.01 -4.37
N LEU A 63 2.77 -15.98 -4.51
CA LEU A 63 1.39 -15.67 -4.86
C LEU A 63 0.62 -15.08 -3.68
N LEU A 64 -0.04 -13.96 -3.92
CA LEU A 64 -0.85 -13.26 -2.93
C LEU A 64 -2.04 -12.58 -3.61
N ASP A 65 -3.25 -13.03 -3.28
CA ASP A 65 -4.48 -12.32 -3.60
C ASP A 65 -5.03 -11.62 -2.34
N LEU A 66 -4.90 -10.31 -2.27
CA LEU A 66 -5.40 -9.50 -1.16
C LEU A 66 -6.92 -9.43 -1.09
N SER A 67 -7.62 -9.82 -2.14
CA SER A 67 -9.08 -9.93 -2.15
C SER A 67 -9.59 -11.25 -1.56
N ASP A 68 -8.68 -12.14 -1.15
CA ASP A 68 -9.00 -13.39 -0.46
C ASP A 68 -8.15 -13.53 0.81
N LEU A 69 -8.79 -13.43 1.98
CA LEU A 69 -8.11 -13.54 3.28
C LEU A 69 -7.48 -14.93 3.50
N HIS A 70 -7.95 -15.97 2.84
CA HIS A 70 -7.31 -17.28 2.88
C HIS A 70 -5.98 -17.25 2.13
N SER A 71 -5.92 -16.62 0.97
CA SER A 71 -4.68 -16.41 0.23
C SER A 71 -3.66 -15.62 1.05
N VAL A 72 -4.10 -14.59 1.79
CA VAL A 72 -3.23 -13.81 2.67
C VAL A 72 -2.64 -14.68 3.78
N ARG A 73 -3.43 -15.55 4.40
CA ARG A 73 -2.95 -16.50 5.44
C ARG A 73 -1.97 -17.51 4.88
N SER A 74 -2.27 -18.08 3.70
CA SER A 74 -1.37 -19.02 3.02
C SER A 74 -0.03 -18.36 2.69
N PHE A 75 -0.05 -17.14 2.11
CA PHE A 75 1.16 -16.37 1.82
C PHE A 75 2.02 -16.16 3.08
N ALA A 76 1.41 -15.74 4.19
CA ALA A 76 2.14 -15.53 5.44
C ALA A 76 2.74 -16.84 5.99
N SER A 77 2.01 -17.96 5.88
CA SER A 77 2.50 -19.28 6.25
C SER A 77 3.68 -19.75 5.38
N ASP A 78 3.55 -19.58 4.05
CA ASP A 78 4.55 -20.02 3.08
C ASP A 78 5.87 -19.21 3.15
N LEU A 79 5.81 -18.00 3.67
CA LEU A 79 7.01 -17.22 3.98
C LEU A 79 7.84 -17.85 5.10
N GLY A 80 7.25 -18.70 5.93
CA GLY A 80 7.90 -19.35 7.08
C GLY A 80 8.35 -18.30 8.12
N ASP A 81 9.37 -18.62 8.90
CA ASP A 81 9.87 -17.77 9.99
C ASP A 81 10.96 -16.77 9.53
N ARG A 82 11.10 -16.56 8.23
CA ARG A 82 12.12 -15.63 7.71
C ARG A 82 11.87 -14.20 8.19
N PRO A 83 12.90 -13.50 8.70
CA PRO A 83 12.78 -12.09 9.01
C PRO A 83 12.45 -11.27 7.75
N VAL A 84 11.61 -10.29 7.92
CA VAL A 84 11.26 -9.30 6.89
C VAL A 84 11.62 -7.93 7.42
N ASP A 85 12.54 -7.23 6.76
CA ASP A 85 12.94 -5.90 7.24
C ASP A 85 11.87 -4.87 6.94
N VAL A 86 11.29 -4.94 5.74
CA VAL A 86 10.29 -3.95 5.33
C VAL A 86 9.12 -4.62 4.60
N LEU A 87 7.92 -4.35 5.08
CA LEU A 87 6.68 -4.64 4.36
C LEU A 87 6.19 -3.38 3.65
N ILE A 88 5.96 -3.47 2.34
CA ILE A 88 5.39 -2.38 1.53
C ILE A 88 4.00 -2.81 1.05
N ASN A 89 2.96 -2.30 1.72
CA ASN A 89 1.56 -2.45 1.38
C ASN A 89 1.21 -1.54 0.19
N ASN A 90 1.67 -1.92 -1.01
CA ASN A 90 1.59 -1.11 -2.20
C ASN A 90 0.39 -1.45 -3.09
N ALA A 91 -0.04 -2.70 -3.15
CA ALA A 91 -1.13 -3.11 -4.01
C ALA A 91 -2.42 -2.33 -3.76
N GLY A 92 -3.26 -2.26 -4.77
CA GLY A 92 -4.58 -1.66 -4.62
C GLY A 92 -5.37 -1.65 -5.91
N ILE A 93 -6.67 -1.49 -5.77
CA ILE A 93 -7.61 -1.25 -6.87
C ILE A 93 -8.24 0.12 -6.66
N MET A 94 -8.58 0.80 -7.75
CA MET A 94 -9.04 2.18 -7.73
C MET A 94 -10.32 2.35 -8.53
N ALA A 95 -11.31 2.96 -7.88
CA ALA A 95 -12.57 3.38 -8.49
C ALA A 95 -13.23 2.29 -9.37
N VAL A 96 -13.25 1.05 -8.87
CA VAL A 96 -13.89 -0.07 -9.55
C VAL A 96 -15.40 -0.09 -9.29
N PRO A 97 -16.23 -0.70 -10.16
CA PRO A 97 -17.63 -0.97 -9.88
C PRO A 97 -17.81 -1.72 -8.56
N LEU A 98 -19.02 -1.63 -7.97
CA LEU A 98 -19.34 -2.41 -6.79
C LEU A 98 -19.13 -3.90 -7.06
N GLY A 99 -18.24 -4.48 -6.29
CA GLY A 99 -17.92 -5.89 -6.27
C GLY A 99 -17.68 -6.36 -4.85
N ARG A 100 -17.51 -7.66 -4.68
CA ARG A 100 -17.25 -8.28 -3.38
C ARG A 100 -16.01 -9.15 -3.44
N THR A 101 -15.25 -9.15 -2.36
CA THR A 101 -14.13 -10.07 -2.13
C THR A 101 -14.64 -11.48 -1.86
N ALA A 102 -13.74 -12.46 -1.77
CA ALA A 102 -14.09 -13.84 -1.46
C ALA A 102 -14.89 -13.99 -0.13
N GLN A 103 -14.65 -13.10 0.84
CA GLN A 103 -15.34 -13.08 2.12
C GLN A 103 -16.52 -12.11 2.17
N GLY A 104 -16.92 -11.53 1.03
CA GLY A 104 -18.11 -10.67 0.92
C GLY A 104 -17.87 -9.20 1.25
N PHE A 105 -16.64 -8.74 1.46
CA PHE A 105 -16.33 -7.33 1.69
C PHE A 105 -16.40 -6.51 0.40
N GLU A 106 -16.71 -5.21 0.50
CA GLU A 106 -16.60 -4.32 -0.65
C GLU A 106 -15.18 -4.39 -1.22
N SER A 107 -15.07 -4.49 -2.55
CA SER A 107 -13.81 -4.88 -3.21
C SER A 107 -12.63 -3.97 -2.88
N GLN A 108 -12.84 -2.64 -2.82
CA GLN A 108 -11.74 -1.70 -2.55
C GLN A 108 -11.35 -1.72 -1.07
N PHE A 109 -12.33 -1.74 -0.17
CA PHE A 109 -12.04 -1.84 1.26
C PHE A 109 -11.42 -3.20 1.60
N GLY A 110 -11.96 -4.28 1.06
CA GLY A 110 -11.44 -5.63 1.29
C GLY A 110 -10.01 -5.82 0.80
N THR A 111 -9.72 -5.36 -0.43
CA THR A 111 -8.39 -5.52 -1.05
C THR A 111 -7.37 -4.54 -0.51
N ASN A 112 -7.72 -3.23 -0.51
CA ASN A 112 -6.75 -2.18 -0.17
C ASN A 112 -6.47 -2.15 1.34
N VAL A 113 -7.50 -2.42 2.18
CA VAL A 113 -7.43 -2.26 3.63
C VAL A 113 -7.34 -3.60 4.36
N LEU A 114 -8.39 -4.43 4.29
CA LEU A 114 -8.46 -5.66 5.09
C LEU A 114 -7.38 -6.68 4.72
N GLY A 115 -7.10 -6.86 3.43
CA GLY A 115 -6.03 -7.74 2.95
C GLY A 115 -4.66 -7.31 3.48
N HIS A 116 -4.34 -6.02 3.43
CA HIS A 116 -3.09 -5.48 3.95
C HIS A 116 -3.03 -5.46 5.48
N PHE A 117 -4.15 -5.17 6.14
CA PHE A 117 -4.24 -5.25 7.60
C PHE A 117 -3.92 -6.66 8.09
N LEU A 118 -4.59 -7.67 7.52
CA LEU A 118 -4.34 -9.07 7.85
C LEU A 118 -2.89 -9.48 7.56
N LEU A 119 -2.37 -9.13 6.38
CA LEU A 119 -0.98 -9.42 6.01
C LEU A 119 -0.01 -8.82 7.03
N THR A 120 -0.22 -7.56 7.39
CA THR A 120 0.64 -6.85 8.35
C THR A 120 0.57 -7.49 9.72
N ALA A 121 -0.63 -7.85 10.20
CA ALA A 121 -0.81 -8.53 11.48
C ALA A 121 -0.10 -9.88 11.52
N LEU A 122 -0.22 -10.68 10.48
CA LEU A 122 0.43 -12.00 10.39
C LEU A 122 1.96 -11.92 10.26
N LEU A 123 2.48 -10.87 9.64
CA LEU A 123 3.93 -10.67 9.49
C LEU A 123 4.55 -9.90 10.66
N ALA A 124 3.78 -9.20 11.49
CA ALA A 124 4.28 -8.35 12.57
C ALA A 124 5.34 -9.00 13.46
N PRO A 125 5.21 -10.27 13.89
CA PRO A 125 6.22 -10.93 14.72
C PRO A 125 7.59 -11.12 14.03
N ARG A 126 7.65 -10.99 12.71
CA ARG A 126 8.85 -11.18 11.87
C ARG A 126 9.38 -9.89 11.26
N LEU A 127 8.64 -8.79 11.44
CA LEU A 127 9.05 -7.48 10.94
C LEU A 127 10.14 -6.89 11.83
N THR A 128 11.23 -6.43 11.22
CA THR A 128 12.44 -5.98 11.97
C THR A 128 12.68 -4.48 11.91
N ASP A 129 12.14 -3.76 10.88
CA ASP A 129 12.40 -2.33 10.73
C ASP A 129 11.10 -1.52 10.53
N ARG A 130 10.33 -1.76 9.45
CA ARG A 130 9.17 -0.90 9.17
C ARG A 130 8.10 -1.50 8.29
N VAL A 131 6.91 -0.86 8.34
CA VAL A 131 5.80 -1.07 7.41
C VAL A 131 5.52 0.25 6.68
N VAL A 132 5.32 0.19 5.36
CA VAL A 132 4.93 1.34 4.54
C VAL A 132 3.56 1.09 3.92
N TRP A 133 2.61 1.99 4.19
CA TRP A 133 1.23 1.92 3.68
C TRP A 133 1.05 2.90 2.53
N LEU A 134 0.59 2.42 1.38
CA LEU A 134 0.29 3.32 0.26
C LEU A 134 -1.12 3.90 0.38
N SER A 135 -1.15 5.20 0.65
CA SER A 135 -2.34 6.03 0.58
C SER A 135 -2.40 6.78 -0.77
N SER A 136 -3.20 7.82 -0.85
CA SER A 136 -3.39 8.67 -2.02
C SER A 136 -3.82 10.07 -1.57
N ALA A 137 -3.59 11.10 -2.39
CA ALA A 137 -4.15 12.43 -2.18
C ALA A 137 -5.69 12.41 -2.04
N VAL A 138 -6.36 11.41 -2.62
CA VAL A 138 -7.82 11.19 -2.52
C VAL A 138 -8.28 10.91 -1.08
N HIS A 139 -7.39 10.52 -0.15
CA HIS A 139 -7.73 10.38 1.28
C HIS A 139 -8.36 11.66 1.86
N ARG A 140 -8.03 12.84 1.32
CA ARG A 140 -8.57 14.14 1.77
C ARG A 140 -10.09 14.23 1.61
N ASN A 141 -10.65 13.49 0.63
CA ASN A 141 -12.09 13.39 0.37
C ASN A 141 -12.70 12.10 0.93
N GLY A 142 -11.91 11.27 1.60
CA GLY A 142 -12.36 10.03 2.23
C GLY A 142 -13.20 10.31 3.48
N GLU A 143 -14.07 9.36 3.78
CA GLU A 143 -14.89 9.34 4.99
C GLU A 143 -15.00 7.89 5.48
N ILE A 144 -14.82 7.68 6.79
CA ILE A 144 -14.98 6.38 7.42
C ILE A 144 -16.34 6.32 8.10
N ASP A 145 -17.18 5.44 7.59
CA ASP A 145 -18.45 5.06 8.22
C ASP A 145 -18.29 3.63 8.77
N LEU A 146 -18.07 3.51 10.07
CA LEU A 146 -17.82 2.21 10.72
C LEU A 146 -19.03 1.28 10.66
N ASP A 147 -20.23 1.84 10.53
CA ASP A 147 -21.48 1.07 10.43
C ASP A 147 -21.77 0.58 9.01
N ASP A 148 -21.08 1.15 8.00
CA ASP A 148 -21.30 0.82 6.58
C ASP A 148 -19.99 0.83 5.75
N LEU A 149 -18.94 0.20 6.26
CA LEU A 149 -17.67 0.05 5.55
C LEU A 149 -17.84 -0.68 4.20
N ASN A 150 -18.84 -1.56 4.12
CA ASN A 150 -19.14 -2.40 2.96
C ASN A 150 -20.12 -1.76 1.95
N TRP A 151 -20.57 -0.52 2.15
CA TRP A 151 -21.53 0.13 1.24
C TRP A 151 -22.81 -0.68 1.04
N GLU A 152 -23.43 -1.14 2.12
CA GLU A 152 -24.65 -1.94 2.08
C GLU A 152 -25.92 -1.09 2.29
N ARG A 153 -25.77 0.08 2.94
CA ARG A 153 -26.88 0.96 3.34
C ARG A 153 -26.96 2.22 2.51
N ARG A 154 -25.85 2.69 1.95
CA ARG A 154 -25.75 3.92 1.15
C ARG A 154 -25.49 3.61 -0.32
N PRO A 155 -25.88 4.50 -1.26
CA PRO A 155 -25.58 4.34 -2.67
C PRO A 155 -24.06 4.25 -2.91
N TYR A 156 -23.63 3.23 -3.65
CA TYR A 156 -22.23 3.02 -3.97
C TYR A 156 -21.68 4.12 -4.89
N SER A 157 -20.52 4.62 -4.55
CA SER A 157 -19.76 5.53 -5.39
C SER A 157 -18.31 5.04 -5.47
N PRO A 158 -17.80 4.63 -6.64
CA PRO A 158 -16.45 4.08 -6.80
C PRO A 158 -15.36 4.97 -6.22
N TRP A 159 -15.43 6.27 -6.48
CA TRP A 159 -14.44 7.23 -5.98
C TRP A 159 -14.53 7.50 -4.48
N LYS A 160 -15.73 7.50 -3.92
CA LYS A 160 -15.90 7.63 -2.47
C LYS A 160 -15.41 6.38 -1.74
N ALA A 161 -15.68 5.18 -2.29
CA ALA A 161 -15.17 3.93 -1.75
C ALA A 161 -13.63 3.86 -1.83
N TYR A 162 -13.04 4.33 -2.93
CA TYR A 162 -11.59 4.48 -3.02
C TYR A 162 -11.05 5.48 -2.00
N GLY A 163 -11.65 6.65 -1.87
CA GLY A 163 -11.29 7.65 -0.86
C GLY A 163 -11.37 7.11 0.56
N GLN A 164 -12.44 6.35 0.89
CA GLN A 164 -12.57 5.64 2.15
C GLN A 164 -11.40 4.68 2.38
N SER A 165 -11.05 3.84 1.40
CA SER A 165 -9.94 2.89 1.54
C SER A 165 -8.59 3.59 1.77
N LYS A 166 -8.34 4.71 1.08
CA LYS A 166 -7.06 5.43 1.19
C LYS A 166 -6.95 6.28 2.47
N LEU A 167 -8.07 6.76 3.00
CA LEU A 167 -8.12 7.35 4.33
C LEU A 167 -7.90 6.26 5.39
N ALA A 168 -8.52 5.09 5.24
CA ALA A 168 -8.33 3.97 6.16
C ALA A 168 -6.87 3.51 6.22
N ASP A 169 -6.20 3.32 5.06
CA ASP A 169 -4.77 2.97 5.00
C ASP A 169 -3.91 3.94 5.81
N LEU A 170 -4.18 5.25 5.67
CA LEU A 170 -3.42 6.29 6.37
C LEU A 170 -3.71 6.31 7.88
N MET A 171 -4.98 6.15 8.27
CA MET A 171 -5.38 6.07 9.68
C MET A 171 -4.79 4.85 10.37
N LEU A 172 -4.77 3.69 9.69
CA LEU A 172 -4.16 2.46 10.20
C LEU A 172 -2.64 2.58 10.32
N ALA A 173 -1.98 3.26 9.37
CA ALA A 173 -0.55 3.56 9.48
C ALA A 173 -0.24 4.37 10.75
N TYR A 174 -1.01 5.42 11.01
CA TYR A 174 -0.84 6.25 12.20
C TYR A 174 -1.22 5.52 13.50
N GLU A 175 -2.29 4.73 13.50
CA GLU A 175 -2.68 3.95 14.67
C GLU A 175 -1.65 2.86 14.99
N MET A 176 -1.13 2.18 13.98
CA MET A 176 -0.02 1.24 14.16
C MET A 176 1.17 1.91 14.82
N GLN A 177 1.57 3.10 14.36
CA GLN A 177 2.67 3.83 14.98
C GLN A 177 2.39 4.22 16.42
N ARG A 178 1.16 4.65 16.74
CA ARG A 178 0.78 4.95 18.13
C ARG A 178 0.89 3.72 19.04
N ARG A 179 0.47 2.56 18.56
CA ARG A 179 0.57 1.28 19.28
C ARG A 179 2.04 0.86 19.47
N LEU A 180 2.84 0.91 18.40
CA LEU A 180 4.28 0.63 18.45
C LEU A 180 5.01 1.55 19.44
N THR A 181 4.68 2.83 19.47
CA THR A 181 5.27 3.77 20.42
C THR A 181 4.89 3.43 21.87
N ARG A 182 3.64 3.04 22.11
CA ARG A 182 3.16 2.66 23.45
C ARG A 182 3.79 1.35 23.96
N SER A 183 4.04 0.40 23.06
CA SER A 183 4.70 -0.88 23.41
C SER A 183 6.22 -0.75 23.55
N GLY A 184 6.81 0.39 23.19
CA GLY A 184 8.27 0.55 23.16
C GLY A 184 8.95 -0.19 22.00
N SER A 185 8.19 -0.64 21.00
CA SER A 185 8.72 -1.33 19.82
C SER A 185 9.64 -0.43 19.00
N ARG A 186 10.68 -1.02 18.39
CA ARG A 186 11.57 -0.33 17.43
C ARG A 186 11.01 -0.34 16.00
N LEU A 187 9.98 -1.15 15.74
CA LEU A 187 9.30 -1.18 14.46
C LEU A 187 8.65 0.18 14.18
N ARG A 188 8.64 0.60 12.95
CA ARG A 188 8.07 1.88 12.50
C ARG A 188 6.95 1.65 11.50
N SER A 189 5.88 2.41 11.60
CA SER A 189 4.81 2.45 10.60
C SER A 189 4.82 3.79 9.91
N MET A 190 4.81 3.78 8.59
CA MET A 190 4.88 4.96 7.74
C MET A 190 3.83 4.89 6.65
N ALA A 191 3.52 6.03 6.05
CA ALA A 191 2.67 6.07 4.88
C ALA A 191 3.34 6.84 3.74
N ALA A 192 2.93 6.54 2.50
CA ALA A 192 3.36 7.26 1.32
C ALA A 192 2.21 7.45 0.33
N HIS A 193 2.29 8.48 -0.52
CA HIS A 193 1.47 8.57 -1.72
C HIS A 193 2.32 8.96 -2.93
N PRO A 194 1.96 8.43 -4.10
CA PRO A 194 2.76 8.57 -5.30
C PRO A 194 2.55 9.89 -6.05
N GLY A 195 1.80 10.84 -5.49
CA GLY A 195 1.30 11.97 -6.28
C GLY A 195 0.32 11.51 -7.36
N TYR A 196 0.27 12.24 -8.48
CA TYR A 196 -0.50 11.87 -9.66
C TYR A 196 0.40 11.15 -10.65
N SER A 197 0.40 9.82 -10.60
CA SER A 197 1.25 8.99 -11.44
C SER A 197 0.44 8.23 -12.48
N ALA A 198 0.94 8.18 -13.71
CA ALA A 198 0.40 7.34 -14.77
C ALA A 198 0.73 5.88 -14.45
N THR A 199 -0.21 5.17 -13.82
CA THR A 199 -0.09 3.74 -13.53
C THR A 199 -1.19 2.97 -14.24
N ASN A 200 -1.01 1.65 -14.42
CA ASN A 200 -2.03 0.75 -14.95
C ASN A 200 -3.24 0.55 -14.01
N LEU A 201 -3.31 1.31 -12.91
CA LEU A 201 -4.48 1.44 -12.03
C LEU A 201 -5.60 2.25 -12.72
N GLN A 202 -5.83 2.04 -14.03
CA GLN A 202 -6.90 2.71 -14.75
C GLN A 202 -8.24 2.24 -14.21
N SER A 203 -9.10 3.21 -13.90
CA SER A 203 -10.46 2.98 -13.48
C SER A 203 -11.21 2.14 -14.51
N HIS A 204 -11.87 1.10 -14.07
CA HIS A 204 -12.68 0.23 -14.93
C HIS A 204 -14.18 0.62 -14.94
N THR A 205 -14.51 1.85 -14.51
CA THR A 205 -15.90 2.26 -14.29
C THR A 205 -16.68 2.57 -15.55
N ARG A 206 -16.02 2.77 -16.71
CA ARG A 206 -16.65 3.21 -17.97
C ARG A 206 -17.56 4.44 -17.81
N THR A 207 -17.28 5.29 -16.83
CA THR A 207 -18.04 6.51 -16.57
C THR A 207 -17.41 7.71 -17.28
N TRP A 208 -18.18 8.82 -17.38
CA TRP A 208 -17.64 10.08 -17.91
C TRP A 208 -16.41 10.57 -17.12
N GLN A 209 -16.30 10.19 -15.85
CA GLN A 209 -15.14 10.47 -15.00
C GLN A 209 -13.87 9.77 -15.51
N ASP A 210 -13.99 8.55 -16.05
CA ASP A 210 -12.88 7.85 -16.69
C ASP A 210 -12.45 8.53 -17.98
N GLN A 211 -13.38 9.12 -18.72
CA GLN A 211 -13.07 9.90 -19.93
C GLN A 211 -12.33 11.18 -19.57
N VAL A 212 -12.76 11.86 -18.50
CA VAL A 212 -12.07 13.06 -17.97
C VAL A 212 -10.69 12.70 -17.44
N MET A 213 -10.54 11.63 -16.66
CA MET A 213 -9.24 11.13 -16.18
C MET A 213 -8.35 10.67 -17.34
N GLY A 214 -8.91 10.01 -18.35
CA GLY A 214 -8.19 9.64 -19.57
C GLY A 214 -7.71 10.86 -20.37
N LEU A 215 -8.42 11.98 -20.30
CA LEU A 215 -8.00 13.24 -20.90
C LEU A 215 -6.86 13.89 -20.08
N PHE A 216 -6.93 13.86 -18.76
CA PHE A 216 -5.85 14.32 -17.88
C PHE A 216 -4.58 13.48 -18.01
N ASN A 217 -4.70 12.15 -18.20
CA ASN A 217 -3.56 11.29 -18.48
C ASN A 217 -2.84 11.59 -19.83
N LYS A 218 -3.52 12.28 -20.75
CA LYS A 218 -2.93 12.73 -22.03
C LYS A 218 -2.26 14.10 -21.96
N VAL A 219 -2.40 14.81 -20.82
CA VAL A 219 -1.74 16.12 -20.64
C VAL A 219 -0.36 15.87 -20.00
N PRO A 220 0.74 16.02 -20.73
CA PRO A 220 2.09 15.58 -20.33
C PRO A 220 2.65 16.36 -19.10
N PHE A 221 1.93 17.34 -18.57
CA PHE A 221 2.34 18.14 -17.42
C PHE A 221 1.67 17.75 -16.10
N ILE A 222 0.74 16.77 -16.07
CA ILE A 222 -0.07 16.46 -14.88
C ILE A 222 0.30 15.10 -14.28
N ALA A 223 0.59 14.09 -15.10
CA ALA A 223 0.94 12.77 -14.62
C ALA A 223 2.46 12.56 -14.69
N GLN A 224 3.07 12.17 -13.56
CA GLN A 224 4.48 11.78 -13.56
C GLN A 224 4.66 10.30 -13.97
N PRO A 225 5.84 9.91 -14.48
CA PRO A 225 6.17 8.50 -14.75
C PRO A 225 6.04 7.65 -13.48
N ALA A 226 5.68 6.37 -13.62
CA ALA A 226 5.53 5.45 -12.49
C ALA A 226 6.82 5.32 -11.66
N GLU A 227 7.98 5.43 -12.30
CA GLU A 227 9.28 5.46 -11.65
C GLU A 227 9.39 6.63 -10.64
N MET A 228 9.01 7.84 -11.04
CA MET A 228 8.96 8.99 -10.16
C MET A 228 7.92 8.82 -9.06
N GLY A 229 6.78 8.20 -9.37
CA GLY A 229 5.75 7.89 -8.39
C GLY A 229 6.16 6.86 -7.34
N ALA A 230 7.15 6.02 -7.62
CA ALA A 230 7.71 5.08 -6.65
C ALA A 230 8.64 5.74 -5.62
N LEU A 231 9.16 6.94 -5.90
CA LEU A 231 10.12 7.61 -5.02
C LEU A 231 9.61 7.87 -3.59
N PRO A 232 8.37 8.33 -3.36
CA PRO A 232 7.86 8.49 -1.98
C PRO A 232 7.84 7.18 -1.20
N THR A 233 7.46 6.07 -1.84
CA THR A 233 7.49 4.73 -1.24
C THR A 233 8.92 4.31 -0.91
N LEU A 234 9.85 4.47 -1.84
CA LEU A 234 11.26 4.17 -1.63
C LEU A 234 11.88 5.02 -0.51
N PHE A 235 11.53 6.31 -0.45
CA PHE A 235 11.97 7.21 0.62
C PHE A 235 11.46 6.72 1.98
N ALA A 236 10.17 6.43 2.11
CA ALA A 236 9.58 5.90 3.33
C ALA A 236 10.18 4.55 3.74
N ALA A 237 10.49 3.69 2.75
CA ALA A 237 11.02 2.34 2.98
C ALA A 237 12.51 2.30 3.35
N THR A 238 13.33 3.28 2.91
CA THR A 238 14.80 3.13 2.93
C THR A 238 15.57 4.23 3.66
N VAL A 239 14.96 5.40 3.93
CA VAL A 239 15.67 6.46 4.68
C VAL A 239 15.85 6.02 6.15
N PRO A 240 17.10 5.92 6.65
CA PRO A 240 17.36 5.27 7.94
C PRO A 240 16.67 5.97 9.12
N ASP A 241 16.79 7.29 9.22
CA ASP A 241 16.38 8.07 10.39
C ASP A 241 14.98 8.70 10.23
N LEU A 242 14.19 8.21 9.28
CA LEU A 242 12.83 8.70 9.10
C LEU A 242 11.96 8.28 10.30
N ALA A 243 11.35 9.26 10.95
CA ALA A 243 10.52 9.01 12.14
C ALA A 243 9.27 8.20 11.78
N GLY A 244 8.89 7.28 12.66
CA GLY A 244 7.63 6.56 12.53
C GLY A 244 6.42 7.52 12.54
N GLY A 245 5.37 7.18 11.83
CA GLY A 245 4.21 8.06 11.60
C GLY A 245 4.42 9.11 10.51
N THR A 246 5.57 9.12 9.82
CA THR A 246 5.78 10.04 8.71
C THR A 246 4.93 9.67 7.50
N TYR A 247 4.26 10.66 6.91
CA TYR A 247 3.62 10.56 5.61
C TYR A 247 4.49 11.23 4.56
N VAL A 248 4.79 10.51 3.48
CA VAL A 248 5.73 10.93 2.43
C VAL A 248 4.96 11.15 1.12
N GLY A 249 5.18 12.28 0.47
CA GLY A 249 4.63 12.60 -0.83
C GLY A 249 5.60 13.42 -1.67
N PRO A 250 5.24 13.75 -2.93
CA PRO A 250 6.02 14.62 -3.79
C PRO A 250 6.06 16.08 -3.29
N ASP A 251 7.13 16.81 -3.59
CA ASP A 251 7.37 18.19 -3.17
C ASP A 251 6.80 19.26 -4.11
N GLY A 252 6.27 18.86 -5.27
CA GLY A 252 5.75 19.81 -6.25
C GLY A 252 4.36 20.34 -5.93
N PHE A 253 3.81 21.13 -6.86
CA PHE A 253 2.54 21.81 -6.68
C PHE A 253 1.40 20.82 -6.35
N MET A 254 0.66 21.08 -5.28
CA MET A 254 -0.40 20.21 -4.75
C MET A 254 0.02 18.74 -4.51
N GLU A 255 1.30 18.51 -4.29
CA GLU A 255 1.86 17.15 -4.13
C GLU A 255 1.57 16.23 -5.33
N ALA A 256 1.39 16.82 -6.53
CA ALA A 256 1.03 16.05 -7.72
C ALA A 256 2.24 15.32 -8.32
N GLN A 257 3.41 15.92 -8.28
CA GLN A 257 4.65 15.39 -8.84
C GLN A 257 5.87 15.95 -8.10
N GLY A 258 7.04 15.38 -8.33
CA GLY A 258 8.30 15.89 -7.76
C GLY A 258 9.05 14.86 -6.94
N HIS A 259 10.02 15.35 -6.15
CA HIS A 259 10.84 14.52 -5.28
C HIS A 259 10.15 14.22 -3.93
N PRO A 260 10.50 13.09 -3.28
CA PRO A 260 9.86 12.71 -2.03
C PRO A 260 10.28 13.61 -0.87
N ARG A 261 9.29 14.00 -0.06
CA ARG A 261 9.50 14.67 1.23
C ARG A 261 8.40 14.28 2.23
N PRO A 262 8.60 14.49 3.54
CA PRO A 262 7.50 14.49 4.50
C PRO A 262 6.45 15.55 4.13
N VAL A 263 5.17 15.14 4.14
CA VAL A 263 4.01 16.00 3.80
C VAL A 263 2.93 15.90 4.86
N GLY A 264 2.01 16.86 4.85
CA GLY A 264 0.84 16.85 5.73
C GLY A 264 -0.31 16.02 5.17
N SER A 265 -1.21 15.59 6.05
CA SER A 265 -2.42 14.87 5.68
C SER A 265 -3.68 15.59 6.17
N SER A 266 -4.87 15.06 5.84
CA SER A 266 -6.14 15.65 6.25
C SER A 266 -6.32 15.58 7.78
N ALA A 267 -7.06 16.54 8.36
CA ALA A 267 -7.38 16.51 9.79
C ALA A 267 -8.09 15.19 10.19
N ARG A 268 -8.94 14.64 9.32
CA ARG A 268 -9.63 13.36 9.55
C ARG A 268 -8.69 12.18 9.75
N SER A 269 -7.56 12.15 9.05
CA SER A 269 -6.57 11.06 9.19
C SER A 269 -5.89 11.05 10.56
N HIS A 270 -5.95 12.15 11.31
CA HIS A 270 -5.39 12.28 12.66
C HIS A 270 -6.41 12.05 13.77
N ASP A 271 -7.67 11.70 13.46
CA ASP A 271 -8.66 11.30 14.45
C ASP A 271 -8.26 9.96 15.08
N ALA A 272 -7.63 10.04 16.25
CA ALA A 272 -7.10 8.89 16.95
C ALA A 272 -8.21 7.97 17.49
N GLN A 273 -9.38 8.52 17.85
CA GLN A 273 -10.49 7.75 18.35
C GLN A 273 -11.11 6.91 17.22
N LEU A 274 -11.37 7.55 16.08
CA LEU A 274 -11.88 6.86 14.90
C LEU A 274 -10.87 5.83 14.37
N ALA A 275 -9.57 6.14 14.39
CA ALA A 275 -8.53 5.20 13.95
C ALA A 275 -8.44 3.96 14.85
N ALA A 276 -8.57 4.13 16.17
CA ALA A 276 -8.60 3.01 17.10
C ALA A 276 -9.86 2.14 16.91
N ALA A 277 -11.02 2.75 16.67
CA ALA A 277 -12.26 2.03 16.38
C ALA A 277 -12.18 1.29 15.02
N LEU A 278 -11.61 1.92 14.00
CA LEU A 278 -11.36 1.29 12.69
C LEU A 278 -10.41 0.09 12.83
N TRP A 279 -9.35 0.21 13.65
CA TRP A 279 -8.43 -0.88 13.92
C TRP A 279 -9.15 -2.10 14.51
N THR A 280 -9.92 -1.89 15.59
CA THR A 280 -10.73 -2.96 16.20
C THR A 280 -11.70 -3.56 15.18
N ARG A 281 -12.32 -2.73 14.34
CA ARG A 281 -13.21 -3.23 13.30
C ARG A 281 -12.50 -4.08 12.25
N CYS A 282 -11.25 -3.72 11.89
CA CYS A 282 -10.43 -4.56 11.00
C CYS A 282 -10.05 -5.89 11.65
N GLU A 283 -9.73 -5.91 12.95
CA GLU A 283 -9.49 -7.16 13.71
C GLU A 283 -10.72 -8.07 13.66
N GLU A 284 -11.91 -7.54 13.93
CA GLU A 284 -13.17 -8.29 13.88
C GLU A 284 -13.44 -8.86 12.48
N LEU A 285 -13.33 -8.02 11.43
CA LEU A 285 -13.63 -8.39 10.05
C LEU A 285 -12.63 -9.41 9.49
N THR A 286 -11.38 -9.35 9.89
CA THR A 286 -10.35 -10.30 9.46
C THR A 286 -10.27 -11.54 10.34
N GLY A 287 -10.90 -11.51 11.53
CA GLY A 287 -10.78 -12.55 12.56
C GLY A 287 -9.34 -12.72 13.06
N GLN A 288 -8.54 -11.65 13.03
CA GLN A 288 -7.13 -11.67 13.42
C GLN A 288 -6.85 -10.54 14.41
N PRO A 289 -6.61 -10.86 15.70
CA PRO A 289 -6.02 -9.91 16.62
C PRO A 289 -4.67 -9.41 16.10
N PHE A 290 -4.41 -8.12 16.30
CA PHE A 290 -3.14 -7.54 15.90
C PHE A 290 -2.43 -6.98 17.14
N GLU A 291 -1.75 -7.86 17.85
CA GLU A 291 -0.95 -7.51 19.02
C GLU A 291 0.38 -6.88 18.59
N ILE A 292 0.70 -5.72 19.20
CA ILE A 292 1.92 -4.94 18.95
C ILE A 292 2.63 -4.70 20.27
#